data_0e544769e2aae216601aa68f91edb8e4
#
_entry.id   0e544769e2aae216601aa68f91edb8e4
#
_cell.length_a   1.000
_cell.length_b   1.000
_cell.length_c   1.000
_cell.angle_alpha   90.00
_cell.angle_beta   90.00
_cell.angle_gamma   90.00
#
_symmetry.space_group_name_H-M   'P 1'
#
loop_
_entity.id
_entity.type
_entity.pdbx_description
1 polymer ?
#
loop_
_entity_poly.entity_id
_entity_poly.type
_entity_poly.pdbx_seq_one_letter_code
_entity_poly.pdbx_strand_id
1 'polypeptide(L)'
;MRASAILAVVALIVGPRGAEAGAKEFHAVIDGSQAHPPNPSSARGIGHFTLNAEQTELAYSIEFESWVSNEVFSHIHVDAAGNNGQDAILHDLPNGSSKKGVFVLKEPFMLAALFNGFLYVNVHTLTYRQGEIAGYLLPGTPAEPATWGRLKALYSR
;
A
#
# COMPACT_ATOMS: atom_id res chain seq x y z
N MET A 1 -61.05 17.22 6.39
CA MET A 1 -60.26 16.04 6.00
C MET A 1 -58.81 16.50 5.81
N ARG A 2 -57.93 16.10 6.72
CA ARG A 2 -56.47 16.46 6.62
C ARG A 2 -55.75 15.21 6.15
N ALA A 3 -55.14 15.26 4.98
CA ALA A 3 -54.30 14.20 4.47
C ALA A 3 -52.89 14.31 5.06
N SER A 4 -52.48 13.31 5.84
CA SER A 4 -51.08 13.17 6.34
C SER A 4 -50.23 12.52 5.26
N ALA A 5 -49.23 13.24 4.76
CA ALA A 5 -48.21 12.68 3.88
C ALA A 5 -47.18 11.93 4.73
N ILE A 6 -47.05 10.64 4.50
CA ILE A 6 -46.00 9.80 5.10
C ILE A 6 -44.76 9.93 4.22
N LEU A 7 -43.73 10.57 4.78
CA LEU A 7 -42.42 10.68 4.14
C LEU A 7 -41.64 9.36 4.38
N ALA A 8 -41.50 8.55 3.34
CA ALA A 8 -40.69 7.32 3.41
C ALA A 8 -39.20 7.71 3.31
N VAL A 9 -38.46 7.54 4.40
CA VAL A 9 -37.02 7.66 4.43
C VAL A 9 -36.44 6.36 3.87
N VAL A 10 -35.93 6.39 2.66
CA VAL A 10 -35.15 5.27 2.09
C VAL A 10 -33.74 5.36 2.69
N ALA A 11 -33.45 4.52 3.66
CA ALA A 11 -32.09 4.34 4.18
C ALA A 11 -31.28 3.57 3.12
N LEU A 12 -30.33 4.25 2.50
CA LEU A 12 -29.34 3.62 1.61
C LEU A 12 -28.39 2.79 2.47
N ILE A 13 -28.59 1.49 2.53
CA ILE A 13 -27.67 0.57 3.17
C ILE A 13 -26.46 0.41 2.25
N VAL A 14 -25.38 1.14 2.54
CA VAL A 14 -24.07 0.87 1.94
C VAL A 14 -23.52 -0.37 2.65
N GLY A 15 -23.81 -1.53 2.10
CA GLY A 15 -23.18 -2.79 2.52
C GLY A 15 -21.66 -2.76 2.23
N PRO A 16 -20.87 -3.68 2.85
CA PRO A 16 -19.46 -3.81 2.53
C PRO A 16 -19.36 -4.08 1.02
N ARG A 17 -18.60 -3.23 0.32
CA ARG A 17 -18.29 -3.47 -1.09
C ARG A 17 -17.50 -4.78 -1.14
N GLY A 18 -18.14 -5.84 -1.60
CA GLY A 18 -17.44 -7.06 -1.99
C GLY A 18 -16.38 -6.72 -3.02
N ALA A 19 -15.25 -7.44 -2.99
CA ALA A 19 -14.20 -7.29 -3.98
C ALA A 19 -14.84 -7.31 -5.37
N GLU A 20 -14.64 -6.24 -6.15
CA GLU A 20 -15.18 -6.17 -7.52
C GLU A 20 -14.60 -7.33 -8.33
N ALA A 21 -15.46 -8.03 -9.07
CA ALA A 21 -15.01 -9.12 -9.94
C ALA A 21 -14.03 -8.55 -10.98
N GLY A 22 -12.75 -8.91 -10.86
CA GLY A 22 -11.67 -8.39 -11.71
C GLY A 22 -10.61 -7.55 -10.97
N ALA A 23 -10.85 -7.12 -9.73
CA ALA A 23 -9.83 -6.47 -8.90
C ALA A 23 -8.68 -7.44 -8.59
N LYS A 24 -7.44 -6.92 -8.56
CA LYS A 24 -6.25 -7.73 -8.25
C LYS A 24 -5.59 -7.20 -6.99
N GLU A 25 -5.23 -8.14 -6.11
CA GLU A 25 -4.62 -7.84 -4.83
C GLU A 25 -3.09 -7.95 -4.89
N PHE A 26 -2.43 -7.01 -4.21
CA PHE A 26 -0.99 -7.01 -3.96
C PHE A 26 -0.76 -6.73 -2.49
N HIS A 27 0.41 -7.15 -2.00
CA HIS A 27 0.83 -6.90 -0.63
C HIS A 27 2.30 -6.52 -0.58
N ALA A 28 2.70 -5.81 0.48
CA ALA A 28 4.09 -5.53 0.78
C ALA A 28 4.37 -5.85 2.25
N VAL A 29 5.44 -6.58 2.51
CA VAL A 29 6.09 -6.65 3.82
C VAL A 29 7.23 -5.63 3.78
N ILE A 30 7.22 -4.69 4.72
CA ILE A 30 8.08 -3.50 4.67
C ILE A 30 8.97 -3.53 5.91
N ASP A 31 10.31 -3.58 5.71
CA ASP A 31 11.30 -3.66 6.79
C ASP A 31 12.65 -3.06 6.40
N GLY A 32 13.57 -2.94 7.38
CA GLY A 32 14.88 -2.35 7.18
C GLY A 32 15.81 -3.20 6.31
N SER A 33 15.58 -4.50 6.19
CA SER A 33 16.42 -5.38 5.36
C SER A 33 16.20 -5.17 3.87
N GLN A 34 15.03 -4.63 3.50
CA GLN A 34 14.67 -4.28 2.12
C GLN A 34 14.95 -2.81 1.78
N ALA A 35 15.38 -1.99 2.75
CA ALA A 35 15.81 -0.61 2.48
C ALA A 35 17.07 -0.56 1.61
N HIS A 36 17.29 0.56 0.92
CA HIS A 36 18.45 0.75 0.04
C HIS A 36 19.29 1.94 0.52
N PRO A 37 20.44 1.72 1.23
CA PRO A 37 21.01 0.41 1.61
C PRO A 37 20.23 -0.26 2.75
N PRO A 38 20.31 -1.59 2.91
CA PRO A 38 19.73 -2.31 4.04
C PRO A 38 20.27 -1.80 5.39
N ASN A 39 19.42 -1.78 6.40
CA ASN A 39 19.76 -1.28 7.73
C ASN A 39 19.10 -2.13 8.85
N PRO A 40 19.57 -2.02 10.11
CA PRO A 40 19.07 -2.82 11.23
C PRO A 40 17.86 -2.20 11.93
N SER A 41 17.08 -1.33 11.30
CA SER A 41 15.88 -0.76 11.93
C SER A 41 14.92 -1.86 12.36
N SER A 42 14.31 -1.67 13.53
CA SER A 42 13.23 -2.52 14.02
C SER A 42 11.85 -2.09 13.49
N ALA A 43 11.77 -0.98 12.76
CA ALA A 43 10.54 -0.51 12.13
C ALA A 43 10.02 -1.54 11.11
N ARG A 44 8.72 -1.69 11.05
CA ARG A 44 8.05 -2.65 10.17
C ARG A 44 6.75 -2.08 9.64
N GLY A 45 6.33 -2.56 8.49
CA GLY A 45 5.06 -2.20 7.88
C GLY A 45 4.44 -3.34 7.09
N ILE A 46 3.14 -3.21 6.86
CA ILE A 46 2.37 -4.06 5.97
C ILE A 46 1.54 -3.16 5.06
N GLY A 47 1.63 -3.42 3.76
CA GLY A 47 0.81 -2.79 2.75
C GLY A 47 -0.15 -3.78 2.10
N HIS A 48 -1.41 -3.35 1.95
CA HIS A 48 -2.43 -3.99 1.14
C HIS A 48 -2.79 -3.05 0.00
N PHE A 49 -2.81 -3.58 -1.21
CA PHE A 49 -3.06 -2.82 -2.43
C PHE A 49 -4.07 -3.55 -3.29
N THR A 50 -5.06 -2.81 -3.79
CA THR A 50 -6.12 -3.34 -4.66
C THR A 50 -6.13 -2.58 -5.96
N LEU A 51 -5.78 -3.23 -7.06
CA LEU A 51 -5.88 -2.68 -8.40
C LEU A 51 -7.32 -2.83 -8.89
N ASN A 52 -7.93 -1.73 -9.35
CA ASN A 52 -9.30 -1.75 -9.89
C ASN A 52 -9.41 -2.59 -11.17
N ALA A 53 -10.63 -2.93 -11.57
CA ALA A 53 -10.89 -3.75 -12.76
C ALA A 53 -10.38 -3.12 -14.06
N GLU A 54 -10.41 -1.79 -14.15
CA GLU A 54 -9.92 -0.99 -15.28
C GLU A 54 -8.38 -0.91 -15.33
N GLN A 55 -7.70 -1.36 -14.27
CA GLN A 55 -6.24 -1.34 -14.12
C GLN A 55 -5.62 0.06 -14.21
N THR A 56 -6.33 1.06 -13.72
CA THR A 56 -5.93 2.48 -13.73
C THR A 56 -5.66 3.04 -12.35
N GLU A 57 -6.17 2.40 -11.29
CA GLU A 57 -6.08 2.88 -9.91
C GLU A 57 -5.68 1.75 -8.96
N LEU A 58 -4.70 2.04 -8.13
CA LEU A 58 -4.22 1.17 -7.06
C LEU A 58 -4.60 1.80 -5.71
N ALA A 59 -5.69 1.32 -5.12
CA ALA A 59 -6.05 1.67 -3.75
C ALA A 59 -5.06 1.05 -2.78
N TYR A 60 -4.62 1.78 -1.73
CA TYR A 60 -3.69 1.28 -0.75
C TYR A 60 -4.14 1.53 0.69
N SER A 61 -3.75 0.61 1.57
CA SER A 61 -3.81 0.73 3.02
C SER A 61 -2.53 0.15 3.60
N ILE A 62 -1.73 1.00 4.26
CA ILE A 62 -0.41 0.64 4.78
C ILE A 62 -0.36 1.00 6.25
N GLU A 63 0.10 0.07 7.08
CA GLU A 63 0.26 0.26 8.53
C GLU A 63 1.73 0.05 8.90
N PHE A 64 2.25 0.89 9.79
CA PHE A 64 3.64 0.86 10.25
C PHE A 64 3.74 0.87 11.76
N GLU A 65 4.79 0.26 12.30
CA GLU A 65 5.12 0.30 13.73
C GLU A 65 6.62 0.44 13.97
N SER A 66 6.98 0.87 15.19
CA SER A 66 8.35 0.84 15.71
C SER A 66 9.35 1.74 14.98
N TRP A 67 8.95 2.96 14.64
CA TRP A 67 9.86 3.97 14.08
C TRP A 67 11.09 4.20 14.98
N VAL A 68 12.27 4.28 14.37
CA VAL A 68 13.50 4.69 15.05
C VAL A 68 13.54 6.20 15.27
N SER A 69 12.99 6.97 14.31
CA SER A 69 12.91 8.43 14.42
C SER A 69 11.70 8.96 13.61
N ASN A 70 11.50 10.29 13.63
CA ASN A 70 10.37 10.90 12.93
C ASN A 70 10.46 10.65 11.42
N GLU A 71 9.34 10.26 10.85
CA GLU A 71 9.14 10.20 9.40
C GLU A 71 9.35 11.60 8.79
N VAL A 72 10.06 11.65 7.68
CA VAL A 72 10.27 12.88 6.89
C VAL A 72 9.34 12.85 5.68
N PHE A 73 9.35 11.77 4.92
CA PHE A 73 8.47 11.49 3.78
C PHE A 73 8.45 10.00 3.47
N SER A 74 7.47 9.59 2.70
CA SER A 74 7.34 8.24 2.19
C SER A 74 6.72 8.23 0.81
N HIS A 75 7.11 7.25 -0.01
CA HIS A 75 6.73 7.19 -1.42
C HIS A 75 6.47 5.77 -1.89
N ILE A 76 5.74 5.66 -3.01
CA ILE A 76 5.82 4.49 -3.88
C ILE A 76 6.81 4.81 -4.99
N HIS A 77 7.82 3.97 -5.14
CA HIS A 77 8.86 4.05 -6.16
C HIS A 77 8.69 2.98 -7.22
N VAL A 78 9.32 3.19 -8.37
CA VAL A 78 9.72 2.13 -9.28
C VAL A 78 11.23 1.96 -9.18
N ASP A 79 11.71 0.71 -9.03
CA ASP A 79 13.13 0.45 -9.00
C ASP A 79 13.77 0.57 -10.40
N ALA A 80 15.11 0.59 -10.43
CA ALA A 80 15.88 0.76 -11.65
C ALA A 80 15.57 -0.32 -12.71
N ALA A 81 15.29 -1.56 -12.31
CA ALA A 81 14.96 -2.65 -13.23
C ALA A 81 13.62 -2.44 -13.93
N GLY A 82 12.65 -1.82 -13.24
CA GLY A 82 11.34 -1.48 -13.79
C GLY A 82 11.30 -0.17 -14.59
N ASN A 83 12.36 0.63 -14.57
CA ASN A 83 12.40 1.98 -15.17
C ASN A 83 13.72 2.28 -15.89
N ASN A 84 14.13 1.40 -16.82
CA ASN A 84 15.29 1.63 -17.69
C ASN A 84 16.60 2.00 -16.94
N GLY A 85 16.83 1.41 -15.78
CA GLY A 85 18.02 1.66 -14.97
C GLY A 85 17.93 2.89 -14.05
N GLN A 86 16.76 3.47 -13.88
CA GLN A 86 16.53 4.63 -13.03
C GLN A 86 15.49 4.32 -11.94
N ASP A 87 15.89 4.51 -10.69
CA ASP A 87 14.94 4.55 -9.57
C ASP A 87 14.18 5.88 -9.60
N ALA A 88 12.86 5.86 -9.47
CA ALA A 88 12.04 7.06 -9.52
C ALA A 88 10.85 7.01 -8.56
N ILE A 89 10.51 8.17 -7.98
CA ILE A 89 9.29 8.37 -7.20
C ILE A 89 8.10 8.46 -8.14
N LEU A 90 7.09 7.65 -7.89
CA LEU A 90 5.83 7.62 -8.65
C LEU A 90 4.67 8.27 -7.90
N HIS A 91 4.65 8.16 -6.58
CA HIS A 91 3.53 8.63 -5.76
C HIS A 91 3.97 8.96 -4.33
N ASP A 92 3.59 10.15 -3.84
CA ASP A 92 3.80 10.56 -2.46
C ASP A 92 2.74 9.92 -1.56
N LEU A 93 3.17 9.40 -0.42
CA LEU A 93 2.29 8.86 0.60
C LEU A 93 2.06 9.88 1.73
N PRO A 94 0.86 9.92 2.34
CA PRO A 94 0.62 10.82 3.47
C PRO A 94 1.50 10.43 4.66
N ASN A 95 1.90 11.40 5.50
CA ASN A 95 2.66 11.15 6.72
C ASN A 95 1.82 10.39 7.75
N GLY A 96 2.49 9.64 8.62
CA GLY A 96 1.91 8.92 9.74
C GLY A 96 2.00 7.39 9.61
N SER A 97 1.73 6.71 10.73
CA SER A 97 1.84 5.24 10.84
C SER A 97 0.73 4.47 10.12
N SER A 98 -0.34 5.13 9.72
CA SER A 98 -1.42 4.57 8.91
C SER A 98 -1.60 5.44 7.66
N LYS A 99 -1.49 4.84 6.49
CA LYS A 99 -1.57 5.53 5.20
C LYS A 99 -2.64 4.88 4.34
N LYS A 100 -3.58 5.69 3.83
CA LYS A 100 -4.64 5.23 2.94
C LYS A 100 -4.83 6.22 1.81
N GLY A 101 -5.09 5.69 0.62
CA GLY A 101 -5.32 6.52 -0.57
C GLY A 101 -5.44 5.71 -1.84
N VAL A 102 -5.30 6.42 -2.95
CA VAL A 102 -5.33 5.84 -4.29
C VAL A 102 -4.14 6.40 -5.08
N PHE A 103 -3.37 5.50 -5.67
CA PHE A 103 -2.32 5.80 -6.62
C PHE A 103 -2.85 5.60 -8.04
N VAL A 104 -2.92 6.67 -8.83
CA VAL A 104 -3.39 6.61 -10.23
C VAL A 104 -2.21 6.21 -11.13
N LEU A 105 -2.36 5.10 -11.85
CA LEU A 105 -1.37 4.57 -12.79
C LEU A 105 -1.48 5.31 -14.13
N LYS A 106 -0.80 6.46 -14.23
CA LYS A 106 -0.94 7.39 -15.36
C LYS A 106 -0.26 6.90 -16.65
N GLU A 107 0.79 6.10 -16.49
CA GLU A 107 1.63 5.66 -17.60
C GLU A 107 1.61 4.13 -17.73
N PRO A 108 1.59 3.57 -18.96
CA PRO A 108 1.52 2.13 -19.17
C PRO A 108 2.64 1.32 -18.49
N PHE A 109 3.84 1.90 -18.35
CA PHE A 109 4.96 1.23 -17.69
C PHE A 109 4.70 0.98 -16.20
N MET A 110 3.91 1.83 -15.52
CA MET A 110 3.60 1.68 -14.10
C MET A 110 2.83 0.39 -13.83
N LEU A 111 1.89 0.05 -14.72
CA LEU A 111 1.14 -1.19 -14.64
C LEU A 111 2.08 -2.40 -14.87
N ALA A 112 2.96 -2.32 -15.87
CA ALA A 112 3.95 -3.37 -16.13
C ALA A 112 4.90 -3.54 -14.93
N ALA A 113 5.38 -2.45 -14.34
CA ALA A 113 6.23 -2.45 -13.15
C ALA A 113 5.53 -3.10 -11.95
N LEU A 114 4.24 -2.80 -11.73
CA LEU A 114 3.44 -3.41 -10.66
C LEU A 114 3.37 -4.93 -10.83
N PHE A 115 3.01 -5.43 -12.01
CA PHE A 115 2.89 -6.87 -12.26
C PHE A 115 4.23 -7.62 -12.22
N ASN A 116 5.33 -6.96 -12.53
CA ASN A 116 6.67 -7.53 -12.47
C ASN A 116 7.33 -7.39 -11.09
N GLY A 117 6.65 -6.80 -10.09
CA GLY A 117 7.18 -6.63 -8.74
C GLY A 117 8.29 -5.60 -8.63
N PHE A 118 8.29 -4.58 -9.49
CA PHE A 118 9.27 -3.49 -9.49
C PHE A 118 8.80 -2.23 -8.73
N LEU A 119 7.54 -2.21 -8.26
CA LEU A 119 7.08 -1.13 -7.41
C LEU A 119 7.40 -1.45 -5.94
N TYR A 120 7.83 -0.46 -5.17
CA TYR A 120 8.09 -0.63 -3.75
C TYR A 120 7.70 0.62 -2.95
N VAL A 121 7.31 0.43 -1.70
CA VAL A 121 7.14 1.49 -0.71
C VAL A 121 8.51 1.76 -0.10
N ASN A 122 8.87 3.04 0.08
CA ASN A 122 10.03 3.47 0.84
C ASN A 122 9.63 4.56 1.84
N VAL A 123 10.11 4.45 3.07
CA VAL A 123 9.83 5.38 4.16
C VAL A 123 11.13 5.97 4.68
N HIS A 124 11.22 7.28 4.65
CA HIS A 124 12.40 8.06 5.05
C HIS A 124 12.18 8.70 6.40
N THR A 125 13.18 8.59 7.28
CA THR A 125 13.16 9.21 8.61
C THR A 125 14.37 10.11 8.81
N LEU A 126 14.39 10.86 9.91
CA LEU A 126 15.53 11.74 10.24
C LEU A 126 16.84 10.95 10.37
N THR A 127 16.79 9.72 10.90
CA THR A 127 17.97 8.85 11.06
C THR A 127 18.35 8.16 9.77
N TYR A 128 17.37 7.70 8.99
CA TYR A 128 17.58 6.97 7.74
C TYR A 128 17.01 7.76 6.56
N ARG A 129 17.75 8.77 6.12
CA ARG A 129 17.29 9.69 5.08
C ARG A 129 17.15 9.06 3.69
N GLN A 130 17.85 7.97 3.42
CA GLN A 130 17.76 7.20 2.17
C GLN A 130 16.65 6.13 2.21
N GLY A 131 16.08 5.88 3.37
CA GLY A 131 15.01 4.93 3.66
C GLY A 131 15.29 4.17 4.94
N GLU A 132 14.36 4.19 5.88
CA GLU A 132 14.42 3.37 7.10
C GLU A 132 13.90 1.97 6.80
N ILE A 133 12.77 1.88 6.11
CA ILE A 133 12.16 0.62 5.71
C ILE A 133 11.65 0.70 4.28
N ALA A 134 11.72 -0.40 3.57
CA ALA A 134 11.16 -0.55 2.23
C ALA A 134 10.49 -1.90 2.05
N GLY A 135 9.65 -2.03 1.02
CA GLY A 135 9.00 -3.30 0.69
C GLY A 135 8.36 -3.30 -0.68
N TYR A 136 8.63 -4.34 -1.47
CA TYR A 136 8.11 -4.50 -2.81
C TYR A 136 6.64 -4.92 -2.80
N LEU A 137 5.87 -4.40 -3.76
CA LEU A 137 4.48 -4.78 -3.99
C LEU A 137 4.44 -6.09 -4.78
N LEU A 138 4.10 -7.17 -4.10
CA LEU A 138 4.03 -8.51 -4.69
C LEU A 138 2.58 -8.94 -4.87
N PRO A 139 2.26 -9.71 -5.93
CA PRO A 139 0.92 -10.25 -6.11
C PRO A 139 0.45 -11.01 -4.86
N GLY A 140 -0.74 -10.69 -4.38
CA GLY A 140 -1.40 -11.43 -3.32
C GLY A 140 -2.00 -12.73 -3.86
N THR A 141 -1.96 -13.82 -3.05
CA THR A 141 -2.83 -14.96 -3.31
C THR A 141 -4.24 -14.60 -2.83
N PRO A 142 -5.30 -14.81 -3.63
CA PRO A 142 -6.66 -14.42 -3.27
C PRO A 142 -7.22 -15.06 -1.99
N ALA A 143 -6.52 -15.99 -1.37
CA ALA A 143 -7.06 -16.89 -0.35
C ALA A 143 -6.88 -16.45 1.11
N GLU A 144 -6.01 -15.45 1.42
CA GLU A 144 -5.77 -15.11 2.85
C GLU A 144 -5.39 -13.65 3.03
N PRO A 145 -6.18 -12.84 3.75
CA PRO A 145 -5.74 -11.52 4.16
C PRO A 145 -4.51 -11.66 5.08
N ALA A 146 -3.40 -11.03 4.70
CA ALA A 146 -2.24 -10.94 5.59
C ALA A 146 -2.65 -10.14 6.83
N THR A 147 -2.79 -10.80 7.96
CA THR A 147 -3.04 -10.14 9.25
C THR A 147 -1.72 -9.97 9.99
N TRP A 148 -1.59 -8.90 10.78
CA TRP A 148 -0.43 -8.67 11.67
C TRP A 148 -0.09 -9.89 12.52
N GLY A 149 -1.10 -10.60 13.04
CA GLY A 149 -0.90 -11.82 13.83
C GLY A 149 -0.17 -12.92 13.07
N ARG A 150 -0.45 -13.09 11.78
CA ARG A 150 0.16 -14.12 10.93
C ARG A 150 1.58 -13.74 10.52
N LEU A 151 1.82 -12.47 10.25
CA LEU A 151 3.17 -11.96 9.94
C LEU A 151 4.08 -11.98 11.17
N LYS A 152 3.59 -11.62 12.36
CA LYS A 152 4.35 -11.79 13.61
C LYS A 152 4.79 -13.25 13.81
N ALA A 153 3.97 -14.23 13.46
CA ALA A 153 4.32 -15.65 13.57
C ALA A 153 5.47 -16.09 12.64
N LEU A 154 5.68 -15.41 11.52
CA LEU A 154 6.79 -15.70 10.60
C LEU A 154 8.12 -15.14 11.07
N TYR A 155 8.12 -14.09 11.91
CA TYR A 155 9.31 -13.39 12.41
C TYR A 155 9.62 -13.67 13.90
N SER A 156 8.84 -14.51 14.57
CA SER A 156 9.02 -14.86 15.99
C SER A 156 9.86 -16.12 16.22
N ARG A 157 10.75 -16.47 15.31
CA ARG A 157 11.73 -17.57 15.48
C ARG A 157 13.12 -17.05 15.71
#